data_25102cb8553dbb7b2eddf615b12fa40d
#
_entry.id   25102cb8553dbb7b2eddf615b12fa40d
#
_cell.length_a   1.000
_cell.length_b   1.000
_cell.length_c   1.000
_cell.angle_alpha   90.00
_cell.angle_beta   90.00
_cell.angle_gamma   90.00
#
_symmetry.space_group_name_H-M   'P 1'
#
loop_
_entity.id
_entity.type
_entity.pdbx_description
1 polymer ?
#
loop_
_entity_poly.entity_id
_entity_poly.type
_entity_poly.pdbx_seq_one_letter_code
_entity_poly.pdbx_strand_id
1 'polypeptide(L)'
;REHNLDRLLEKFPDELLEVIDPARPNVITDAETIAYDDALMDEANVHLALIRDKQLPVEELAAYSHMAIYLRWCMEHDLMSVPFLAAHKDVVEAVKGGQVPDLRVFLRDSEDLRGGLHLTWFDRNGTEFARWYSWGSKATPYNYNKDVAAHARAYFGDERYGGEAYLFVPWDERYYQEMAEIISQRFAQW
;
A
#
# COMPACT_ATOMS: atom_id res chain seq x y z
N ARG A 1 -12.44 -20.25 11.51
CA ARG A 1 -12.39 -19.00 12.30
C ARG A 1 -12.14 -19.25 13.79
N GLU A 2 -12.70 -20.32 14.37
CA GLU A 2 -12.51 -20.68 15.80
C GLU A 2 -11.07 -21.13 16.13
N HIS A 3 -10.38 -21.80 15.24
CA HIS A 3 -9.00 -22.30 15.48
C HIS A 3 -7.92 -21.20 15.62
N ASN A 4 -8.18 -19.99 15.18
CA ASN A 4 -7.22 -18.87 15.34
C ASN A 4 -7.32 -18.23 16.72
N LEU A 5 -8.51 -18.18 17.30
CA LEU A 5 -8.74 -17.58 18.62
C LEU A 5 -8.09 -18.42 19.73
N ASP A 6 -8.24 -19.75 19.66
CA ASP A 6 -7.64 -20.68 20.63
C ASP A 6 -6.11 -20.61 20.62
N ARG A 7 -5.52 -20.43 19.44
CA ARG A 7 -4.07 -20.29 19.28
C ARG A 7 -3.50 -18.96 19.80
N LEU A 8 -4.31 -17.91 19.77
CA LEU A 8 -3.97 -16.59 20.31
C LEU A 8 -4.11 -16.57 21.84
N LEU A 9 -5.15 -17.20 22.37
CA LEU A 9 -5.35 -17.34 23.82
C LEU A 9 -4.25 -18.19 24.47
N GLU A 10 -3.71 -19.22 23.78
CA GLU A 10 -2.54 -19.97 24.24
C GLU A 10 -1.24 -19.15 24.28
N LYS A 11 -1.11 -18.14 23.42
CA LYS A 11 0.12 -17.35 23.27
C LYS A 11 0.15 -16.11 24.17
N PHE A 12 -1.03 -15.57 24.54
CA PHE A 12 -1.19 -14.35 25.33
C PHE A 12 -2.34 -14.48 26.35
N PRO A 13 -2.25 -15.41 27.34
CA PRO A 13 -3.40 -15.78 28.17
C PRO A 13 -3.90 -14.67 29.12
N ASP A 14 -3.05 -13.76 29.57
CA ASP A 14 -3.39 -12.80 30.62
C ASP A 14 -3.71 -11.40 30.12
N GLU A 15 -3.19 -10.99 28.96
CA GLU A 15 -3.38 -9.65 28.40
C GLU A 15 -4.66 -9.51 27.56
N LEU A 16 -5.15 -10.62 26.99
CA LEU A 16 -6.35 -10.64 26.14
C LEU A 16 -7.66 -10.67 26.93
N LEU A 17 -7.64 -11.19 28.17
CA LEU A 17 -8.86 -11.33 29.00
C LEU A 17 -9.37 -9.99 29.56
N GLU A 18 -8.53 -8.98 29.70
CA GLU A 18 -8.93 -7.65 30.20
C GLU A 18 -9.55 -6.74 29.14
N VAL A 19 -9.44 -7.08 27.85
CA VAL A 19 -9.81 -6.20 26.73
C VAL A 19 -11.04 -6.69 25.94
N ILE A 20 -11.53 -7.89 26.21
CA ILE A 20 -12.75 -8.41 25.54
C ILE A 20 -13.98 -7.86 26.27
N ASP A 21 -14.56 -6.78 25.75
CA ASP A 21 -15.89 -6.32 26.14
C ASP A 21 -16.95 -7.26 25.52
N PRO A 22 -17.65 -8.08 26.32
CA PRO A 22 -18.67 -9.00 25.80
C PRO A 22 -19.87 -8.29 25.16
N ALA A 23 -20.02 -6.98 25.36
CA ALA A 23 -21.01 -6.15 24.71
C ALA A 23 -20.58 -5.69 23.28
N ARG A 24 -19.30 -5.90 22.91
CA ARG A 24 -18.76 -5.56 21.58
C ARG A 24 -17.97 -6.73 20.99
N PRO A 25 -18.63 -7.82 20.56
CA PRO A 25 -17.97 -9.07 20.15
C PRO A 25 -17.08 -9.00 18.89
N ASN A 26 -16.98 -7.82 18.26
CA ASN A 26 -16.21 -7.61 17.03
C ASN A 26 -15.07 -6.58 17.18
N VAL A 27 -14.73 -6.16 18.40
CA VAL A 27 -13.56 -5.31 18.62
C VAL A 27 -12.33 -6.19 18.71
N ILE A 28 -11.63 -6.37 17.61
CA ILE A 28 -10.26 -6.86 17.60
C ILE A 28 -9.43 -5.84 18.39
N THR A 29 -8.67 -6.29 19.36
CA THR A 29 -7.88 -5.39 20.20
C THR A 29 -6.84 -4.66 19.37
N ASP A 30 -6.58 -3.39 19.67
CA ASP A 30 -5.60 -2.57 18.96
C ASP A 30 -4.22 -3.25 18.89
N ALA A 31 -3.82 -4.01 19.90
CA ALA A 31 -2.54 -4.72 19.94
C ALA A 31 -2.44 -5.88 18.93
N GLU A 32 -3.53 -6.63 18.71
CA GLU A 32 -3.56 -7.72 17.70
C GLU A 32 -3.58 -7.15 16.28
N THR A 33 -4.32 -6.07 16.10
CA THR A 33 -4.36 -5.33 14.84
C THR A 33 -2.97 -4.80 14.51
N ILE A 34 -2.27 -4.18 15.46
CA ILE A 34 -0.91 -3.63 15.27
C ILE A 34 0.10 -4.75 14.92
N ALA A 35 0.13 -5.86 15.66
CA ALA A 35 1.08 -6.95 15.41
C ALA A 35 0.87 -7.67 14.07
N TYR A 36 -0.39 -7.71 13.59
CA TYR A 36 -0.75 -8.34 12.31
C TYR A 36 -0.64 -7.36 11.13
N ASP A 37 -0.79 -6.06 11.38
CA ASP A 37 -0.84 -5.00 10.39
C ASP A 37 0.53 -4.30 10.17
N ASP A 38 1.55 -4.58 10.99
CA ASP A 38 2.92 -4.05 10.80
C ASP A 38 3.64 -4.71 9.59
N ALA A 39 2.88 -5.37 8.73
CA ALA A 39 3.40 -5.91 7.48
C ALA A 39 3.53 -4.82 6.42
N LEU A 40 4.69 -4.79 5.78
CA LEU A 40 4.92 -3.96 4.60
C LEU A 40 4.17 -4.53 3.41
N MET A 41 3.42 -3.68 2.72
CA MET A 41 2.86 -3.98 1.41
C MET A 41 3.96 -3.96 0.34
N ASP A 42 4.86 -2.97 0.42
CA ASP A 42 6.00 -2.79 -0.45
C ASP A 42 7.04 -1.86 0.19
N GLU A 43 8.31 -1.92 -0.25
CA GLU A 43 9.38 -1.07 0.27
C GLU A 43 10.34 -0.59 -0.83
N ALA A 44 10.72 0.69 -0.77
CA ALA A 44 11.58 1.31 -1.76
C ALA A 44 12.98 0.70 -1.84
N ASN A 45 13.50 0.13 -0.75
CA ASN A 45 14.86 -0.42 -0.71
C ASN A 45 15.09 -1.49 -1.76
N VAL A 46 14.10 -2.32 -2.06
CA VAL A 46 14.16 -3.35 -3.11
C VAL A 46 14.35 -2.70 -4.49
N HIS A 47 13.58 -1.65 -4.75
CA HIS A 47 13.60 -0.92 -6.02
C HIS A 47 14.85 -0.05 -6.18
N LEU A 48 15.31 0.58 -5.09
CA LEU A 48 16.57 1.32 -5.05
C LEU A 48 17.77 0.41 -5.32
N ALA A 49 17.80 -0.78 -4.71
CA ALA A 49 18.83 -1.77 -4.99
C ALA A 49 18.82 -2.16 -6.47
N LEU A 50 17.65 -2.40 -7.04
CA LEU A 50 17.51 -2.74 -8.47
C LEU A 50 18.04 -1.65 -9.40
N ILE A 51 17.72 -0.37 -9.10
CA ILE A 51 18.24 0.79 -9.86
C ILE A 51 19.76 0.82 -9.82
N ARG A 52 20.34 0.65 -8.63
CA ARG A 52 21.80 0.71 -8.43
C ARG A 52 22.52 -0.48 -9.05
N ASP A 53 22.06 -1.69 -8.79
CA ASP A 53 22.71 -2.93 -9.25
C ASP A 53 22.70 -3.03 -10.78
N LYS A 54 21.61 -2.62 -11.42
CA LYS A 54 21.48 -2.60 -12.88
C LYS A 54 21.95 -1.30 -13.53
N GLN A 55 22.38 -0.32 -12.73
CA GLN A 55 22.78 1.01 -13.21
C GLN A 55 21.74 1.64 -14.15
N LEU A 56 20.45 1.55 -13.75
CA LEU A 56 19.36 2.06 -14.57
C LEU A 56 19.44 3.59 -14.68
N PRO A 57 19.25 4.18 -15.88
CA PRO A 57 19.33 5.63 -16.10
C PRO A 57 18.02 6.32 -15.66
N VAL A 58 17.65 6.13 -14.40
CA VAL A 58 16.47 6.75 -13.76
C VAL A 58 16.88 7.39 -12.44
N GLU A 59 16.09 8.38 -12.00
CA GLU A 59 16.28 8.97 -10.67
C GLU A 59 15.88 8.01 -9.55
N GLU A 60 16.47 8.14 -8.35
CA GLU A 60 16.12 7.29 -7.22
C GLU A 60 14.65 7.45 -6.78
N LEU A 61 14.03 8.61 -7.01
CA LEU A 61 12.59 8.81 -6.74
C LEU A 61 11.69 7.87 -7.56
N ALA A 62 12.15 7.34 -8.68
CA ALA A 62 11.41 6.35 -9.46
C ALA A 62 11.05 5.08 -8.64
N ALA A 63 11.90 4.73 -7.66
CA ALA A 63 11.65 3.61 -6.75
C ALA A 63 10.36 3.74 -5.94
N TYR A 64 9.87 4.96 -5.75
CA TYR A 64 8.68 5.27 -4.96
C TYR A 64 7.42 5.48 -5.81
N SER A 65 7.52 5.52 -7.14
CA SER A 65 6.43 5.97 -8.01
C SER A 65 5.17 5.10 -7.89
N HIS A 66 5.31 3.79 -7.98
CA HIS A 66 4.16 2.87 -7.88
C HIS A 66 3.52 2.89 -6.49
N MET A 67 4.32 2.97 -5.42
CA MET A 67 3.82 3.09 -4.05
C MET A 67 3.06 4.43 -3.85
N ALA A 68 3.58 5.52 -4.39
CA ALA A 68 2.95 6.83 -4.31
C ALA A 68 1.61 6.88 -5.07
N ILE A 69 1.50 6.17 -6.20
CA ILE A 69 0.24 5.99 -6.95
C ILE A 69 -0.81 5.28 -6.08
N TYR A 70 -0.43 4.15 -5.47
CA TYR A 70 -1.35 3.40 -4.62
C TYR A 70 -1.79 4.20 -3.39
N LEU A 71 -0.84 4.85 -2.71
CA LEU A 71 -1.11 5.70 -1.55
C LEU A 71 -2.06 6.84 -1.90
N ARG A 72 -1.83 7.55 -3.02
CA ARG A 72 -2.70 8.60 -3.50
C ARG A 72 -4.13 8.08 -3.72
N TRP A 73 -4.26 6.97 -4.42
CA TRP A 73 -5.55 6.36 -4.68
C TRP A 73 -6.30 6.03 -3.37
N CYS A 74 -5.61 5.45 -2.38
CA CYS A 74 -6.20 5.16 -1.07
C CYS A 74 -6.63 6.43 -0.33
N MET A 75 -5.86 7.53 -0.40
CA MET A 75 -6.25 8.82 0.18
C MET A 75 -7.51 9.38 -0.48
N GLU A 76 -7.61 9.31 -1.80
CA GLU A 76 -8.76 9.79 -2.58
C GLU A 76 -10.03 8.96 -2.32
N HIS A 77 -9.90 7.69 -1.90
CA HIS A 77 -11.00 6.76 -1.65
C HIS A 77 -11.33 6.54 -0.16
N ASP A 78 -10.84 7.41 0.72
CA ASP A 78 -11.12 7.37 2.16
C ASP A 78 -10.70 6.07 2.86
N LEU A 79 -9.63 5.41 2.40
CA LEU A 79 -9.15 4.14 2.92
C LEU A 79 -8.01 4.27 3.93
N MET A 80 -7.75 5.49 4.43
CA MET A 80 -6.66 5.74 5.38
C MET A 80 -7.11 5.59 6.82
N SER A 81 -6.24 5.06 7.67
CA SER A 81 -6.49 4.89 9.11
C SER A 81 -6.59 6.24 9.83
N VAL A 82 -7.29 6.25 10.95
CA VAL A 82 -7.42 7.44 11.81
C VAL A 82 -6.05 7.97 12.28
N PRO A 83 -5.09 7.13 12.73
CA PRO A 83 -3.75 7.59 13.08
C PRO A 83 -3.02 8.25 11.91
N PHE A 84 -3.10 7.66 10.70
CA PHE A 84 -2.48 8.24 9.52
C PHE A 84 -3.09 9.60 9.16
N LEU A 85 -4.43 9.70 9.18
CA LEU A 85 -5.13 10.96 8.93
C LEU A 85 -4.76 12.03 9.94
N ALA A 86 -4.55 11.68 11.20
CA ALA A 86 -4.14 12.62 12.24
C ALA A 86 -2.69 13.11 12.06
N ALA A 87 -1.78 12.22 11.68
CA ALA A 87 -0.35 12.54 11.50
C ALA A 87 -0.08 13.32 10.20
N HIS A 88 -0.85 13.05 9.12
CA HIS A 88 -0.57 13.55 7.77
C HIS A 88 -1.76 14.33 7.16
N LYS A 89 -2.53 15.00 8.02
CA LYS A 89 -3.76 15.71 7.64
C LYS A 89 -3.57 16.62 6.44
N ASP A 90 -2.52 17.46 6.48
CA ASP A 90 -2.29 18.47 5.44
C ASP A 90 -2.04 17.85 4.06
N VAL A 91 -1.30 16.73 4.02
CA VAL A 91 -1.03 16.00 2.77
C VAL A 91 -2.30 15.37 2.23
N VAL A 92 -3.11 14.74 3.09
CA VAL A 92 -4.37 14.12 2.69
C VAL A 92 -5.37 15.17 2.18
N GLU A 93 -5.49 16.31 2.86
CA GLU A 93 -6.35 17.41 2.43
C GLU A 93 -5.89 18.01 1.09
N ALA A 94 -4.58 18.15 0.88
CA ALA A 94 -4.01 18.63 -0.39
C ALA A 94 -4.33 17.65 -1.54
N VAL A 95 -4.16 16.34 -1.32
CA VAL A 95 -4.50 15.30 -2.30
C VAL A 95 -5.98 15.37 -2.66
N LYS A 96 -6.88 15.37 -1.68
CA LYS A 96 -8.33 15.46 -1.89
C LYS A 96 -8.77 16.77 -2.51
N GLY A 97 -8.06 17.84 -2.23
CA GLY A 97 -8.29 19.16 -2.84
C GLY A 97 -7.72 19.33 -4.25
N GLY A 98 -7.09 18.29 -4.83
CA GLY A 98 -6.50 18.33 -6.16
C GLY A 98 -5.15 19.06 -6.23
N GLN A 99 -4.57 19.45 -5.09
CA GLN A 99 -3.24 20.05 -4.99
C GLN A 99 -2.21 19.00 -4.57
N VAL A 100 -2.08 17.96 -5.39
CA VAL A 100 -1.31 16.76 -5.05
C VAL A 100 0.18 17.08 -4.95
N PRO A 101 0.81 16.96 -3.76
CA PRO A 101 2.25 17.06 -3.61
C PRO A 101 2.94 15.87 -4.29
N ASP A 102 4.26 15.97 -4.50
CA ASP A 102 5.02 14.79 -4.93
C ASP A 102 5.08 13.75 -3.80
N LEU A 103 4.18 12.78 -3.85
CA LEU A 103 4.09 11.73 -2.83
C LEU A 103 5.29 10.78 -2.82
N ARG A 104 6.13 10.79 -3.86
CA ARG A 104 7.41 10.05 -3.86
C ARG A 104 8.37 10.68 -2.87
N VAL A 105 8.43 12.03 -2.85
CA VAL A 105 9.21 12.80 -1.88
C VAL A 105 8.64 12.61 -0.47
N PHE A 106 7.31 12.64 -0.33
CA PHE A 106 6.65 12.38 0.94
C PHE A 106 7.01 11.01 1.51
N LEU A 107 6.97 9.94 0.70
CA LEU A 107 7.35 8.59 1.12
C LEU A 107 8.84 8.48 1.49
N ARG A 108 9.71 9.16 0.75
CA ARG A 108 11.15 9.13 1.01
C ARG A 108 11.53 9.86 2.30
N ASP A 109 10.95 11.03 2.53
CA ASP A 109 11.41 11.97 3.55
C ASP A 109 10.69 11.82 4.89
N SER A 110 9.57 11.11 4.94
CA SER A 110 8.84 10.87 6.19
C SER A 110 9.53 9.77 7.01
N GLU A 111 10.01 10.11 8.20
CA GLU A 111 10.74 9.16 9.07
C GLU A 111 9.88 7.98 9.51
N ASP A 112 8.59 8.22 9.78
CA ASP A 112 7.62 7.20 10.18
C ASP A 112 7.23 6.27 9.02
N LEU A 113 7.42 6.70 7.78
CA LEU A 113 7.09 5.91 6.59
C LEU A 113 8.23 4.98 6.13
N ARG A 114 9.45 5.23 6.57
CA ARG A 114 10.65 4.40 6.29
C ARG A 114 10.80 3.96 4.83
N GLY A 115 10.24 4.75 3.90
CA GLY A 115 10.29 4.47 2.47
C GLY A 115 9.47 3.27 2.00
N GLY A 116 8.43 2.89 2.73
CA GLY A 116 7.54 1.77 2.37
C GLY A 116 6.06 2.09 2.53
N LEU A 117 5.20 1.19 2.10
CA LEU A 117 3.77 1.20 2.36
C LEU A 117 3.45 0.20 3.48
N HIS A 118 2.99 0.71 4.61
CA HIS A 118 2.61 -0.09 5.76
C HIS A 118 1.11 -0.34 5.80
N LEU A 119 0.68 -1.55 6.12
CA LEU A 119 -0.74 -1.88 6.23
C LEU A 119 -1.44 -1.12 7.34
N THR A 120 -0.72 -0.73 8.41
CA THR A 120 -1.23 0.12 9.51
C THR A 120 -1.68 1.51 9.07
N TRP A 121 -1.30 1.96 7.88
CA TRP A 121 -1.74 3.27 7.37
C TRP A 121 -3.14 3.26 6.81
N PHE A 122 -3.64 2.08 6.47
CA PHE A 122 -4.95 1.92 5.90
C PHE A 122 -5.98 1.61 6.99
N ASP A 123 -7.22 2.00 6.75
CA ASP A 123 -8.33 1.52 7.56
C ASP A 123 -8.58 0.03 7.33
N ARG A 124 -9.59 -0.54 7.96
CA ARG A 124 -9.89 -1.96 7.82
C ARG A 124 -10.12 -2.38 6.36
N ASN A 125 -10.89 -1.60 5.60
CA ASN A 125 -11.19 -1.92 4.21
C ASN A 125 -9.94 -1.79 3.33
N GLY A 126 -9.18 -0.71 3.51
CA GLY A 126 -7.92 -0.50 2.81
C GLY A 126 -6.90 -1.59 3.09
N THR A 127 -6.78 -2.03 4.34
CA THR A 127 -5.89 -3.14 4.75
C THR A 127 -6.31 -4.46 4.11
N GLU A 128 -7.60 -4.81 4.16
CA GLU A 128 -8.10 -6.06 3.58
C GLU A 128 -7.96 -6.05 2.05
N PHE A 129 -8.24 -4.92 1.41
CA PHE A 129 -8.01 -4.76 -0.04
C PHE A 129 -6.51 -4.84 -0.39
N ALA A 130 -5.63 -4.15 0.35
CA ALA A 130 -4.19 -4.20 0.14
C ALA A 130 -3.66 -5.64 0.23
N ARG A 131 -4.09 -6.42 1.21
CA ARG A 131 -3.73 -7.83 1.34
C ARG A 131 -4.21 -8.68 0.16
N TRP A 132 -5.46 -8.50 -0.24
CA TRP A 132 -6.01 -9.20 -1.38
C TRP A 132 -5.27 -8.87 -2.67
N TYR A 133 -4.94 -7.59 -2.86
CA TYR A 133 -4.37 -7.10 -4.12
C TYR A 133 -2.84 -7.22 -4.18
N SER A 134 -2.12 -7.13 -3.06
CA SER A 134 -0.65 -7.19 -3.06
C SER A 134 -0.11 -8.60 -3.04
N TRP A 135 -0.66 -9.44 -2.17
CA TRP A 135 -0.10 -10.77 -1.98
C TRP A 135 -0.76 -11.81 -2.86
N GLY A 136 -1.91 -11.49 -3.44
CA GLY A 136 -2.67 -12.41 -4.25
C GLY A 136 -2.99 -13.70 -3.47
N SER A 137 -4.07 -14.34 -3.81
CA SER A 137 -4.32 -15.71 -3.37
C SER A 137 -4.25 -16.63 -4.58
N LYS A 138 -4.18 -17.95 -4.37
CA LYS A 138 -4.34 -18.91 -5.48
C LYS A 138 -5.69 -18.73 -6.19
N ALA A 139 -6.64 -18.06 -5.54
CA ALA A 139 -7.96 -17.77 -6.07
C ALA A 139 -8.04 -16.44 -6.84
N THR A 140 -7.06 -15.55 -6.68
CA THR A 140 -7.05 -14.26 -7.38
C THR A 140 -5.81 -14.15 -8.26
N PRO A 141 -5.97 -14.08 -9.59
CA PRO A 141 -4.85 -13.92 -10.51
C PRO A 141 -4.25 -12.51 -10.48
N TYR A 142 -4.90 -11.58 -9.77
CA TYR A 142 -4.54 -10.18 -9.72
C TYR A 142 -3.53 -9.89 -8.61
N ASN A 143 -2.57 -9.04 -8.93
CA ASN A 143 -1.56 -8.58 -8.00
C ASN A 143 -1.11 -7.19 -8.45
N TYR A 144 -1.04 -6.24 -7.50
CA TYR A 144 -0.70 -4.85 -7.79
C TYR A 144 0.59 -4.72 -8.61
N ASN A 145 1.66 -5.40 -8.19
CA ASN A 145 2.94 -5.30 -8.89
C ASN A 145 2.88 -5.87 -10.33
N LYS A 146 2.04 -6.88 -10.57
CA LYS A 146 1.80 -7.38 -11.93
C LYS A 146 1.04 -6.39 -12.79
N ASP A 147 0.02 -5.75 -12.24
CA ASP A 147 -0.75 -4.71 -12.95
C ASP A 147 0.14 -3.50 -13.26
N VAL A 148 0.95 -3.03 -12.29
CA VAL A 148 1.96 -1.98 -12.48
C VAL A 148 2.94 -2.34 -13.60
N ALA A 149 3.52 -3.54 -13.56
CA ALA A 149 4.46 -3.99 -14.57
C ALA A 149 3.82 -4.15 -15.96
N ALA A 150 2.59 -4.67 -16.03
CA ALA A 150 1.86 -4.84 -17.28
C ALA A 150 1.49 -3.49 -17.90
N HIS A 151 0.97 -2.56 -17.09
CA HIS A 151 0.61 -1.22 -17.55
C HIS A 151 1.85 -0.45 -18.03
N ALA A 152 2.96 -0.49 -17.29
CA ALA A 152 4.19 0.18 -17.68
C ALA A 152 4.74 -0.33 -19.02
N ARG A 153 4.71 -1.66 -19.25
CA ARG A 153 5.11 -2.22 -20.55
C ARG A 153 4.19 -1.77 -21.70
N ALA A 154 2.87 -1.80 -21.45
CA ALA A 154 1.90 -1.33 -22.45
C ALA A 154 2.05 0.16 -22.76
N TYR A 155 2.35 0.97 -21.74
CA TYR A 155 2.57 2.41 -21.87
C TYR A 155 3.71 2.76 -22.84
N PHE A 156 4.81 2.01 -22.79
CA PHE A 156 5.94 2.21 -23.69
C PHE A 156 5.74 1.57 -25.08
N GLY A 157 4.76 0.68 -25.22
CA GLY A 157 4.43 0.01 -26.50
C GLY A 157 5.48 -1.01 -26.95
N ASP A 158 6.47 -1.33 -26.14
CA ASP A 158 7.49 -2.34 -26.39
C ASP A 158 7.98 -2.99 -25.08
N GLU A 159 8.86 -3.98 -25.20
CA GLU A 159 9.54 -4.62 -24.05
C GLU A 159 10.89 -3.98 -23.74
N ARG A 160 11.12 -2.75 -24.15
CA ARG A 160 12.42 -2.06 -24.08
C ARG A 160 13.05 -2.09 -22.70
N TYR A 161 12.22 -1.95 -21.65
CA TYR A 161 12.68 -1.92 -20.27
C TYR A 161 12.40 -3.21 -19.51
N GLY A 162 11.82 -4.22 -20.17
CA GLY A 162 11.52 -5.53 -19.57
C GLY A 162 10.71 -5.43 -18.29
N GLY A 163 11.15 -6.15 -17.27
CA GLY A 163 10.51 -6.15 -15.94
C GLY A 163 10.63 -4.83 -15.16
N GLU A 164 11.59 -3.98 -15.53
CA GLU A 164 11.87 -2.70 -14.87
C GLU A 164 11.12 -1.51 -15.49
N ALA A 165 10.25 -1.73 -16.48
CA ALA A 165 9.50 -0.68 -17.16
C ALA A 165 8.80 0.29 -16.20
N TYR A 166 8.30 -0.20 -15.06
CA TYR A 166 7.62 0.61 -14.04
C TYR A 166 8.52 1.67 -13.38
N LEU A 167 9.83 1.54 -13.45
CA LEU A 167 10.79 2.54 -12.94
C LEU A 167 11.03 3.67 -13.94
N PHE A 168 10.62 3.53 -15.20
CA PHE A 168 10.80 4.52 -16.25
C PHE A 168 9.56 5.33 -16.55
N VAL A 169 8.43 5.02 -15.92
CA VAL A 169 7.16 5.72 -16.16
C VAL A 169 7.22 7.17 -15.70
N PRO A 170 6.52 8.08 -16.39
CA PRO A 170 6.48 9.47 -15.97
C PRO A 170 5.71 9.61 -14.65
N TRP A 171 6.14 10.58 -13.84
CA TRP A 171 5.39 11.02 -12.67
C TRP A 171 4.49 12.18 -13.09
N ASP A 172 3.34 11.88 -13.68
CA ASP A 172 2.37 12.86 -14.14
C ASP A 172 0.92 12.41 -13.90
N GLU A 173 0.00 13.36 -14.03
CA GLU A 173 -1.42 13.12 -13.76
C GLU A 173 -2.04 12.11 -14.72
N ARG A 174 -1.63 12.10 -15.98
CA ARG A 174 -2.17 11.17 -16.97
C ARG A 174 -1.84 9.72 -16.58
N TYR A 175 -0.57 9.43 -16.27
CA TYR A 175 -0.16 8.09 -15.88
C TYR A 175 -0.84 7.66 -14.58
N TYR A 176 -0.99 8.60 -13.62
CA TYR A 176 -1.74 8.34 -12.40
C TYR A 176 -3.19 7.93 -12.72
N GLN A 177 -3.91 8.67 -13.54
CA GLN A 177 -5.31 8.38 -13.87
C GLN A 177 -5.47 7.00 -14.53
N GLU A 178 -4.57 6.63 -15.44
CA GLU A 178 -4.58 5.32 -16.08
C GLU A 178 -4.40 4.19 -15.05
N MET A 179 -3.49 4.35 -14.09
CA MET A 179 -3.29 3.39 -13.01
C MET A 179 -4.43 3.38 -11.99
N ALA A 180 -4.96 4.55 -11.64
CA ALA A 180 -6.09 4.69 -10.72
C ALA A 180 -7.34 3.97 -11.23
N GLU A 181 -7.58 3.99 -12.54
CA GLU A 181 -8.65 3.23 -13.19
C GLU A 181 -8.46 1.72 -12.98
N ILE A 182 -7.24 1.21 -13.14
CA ILE A 182 -6.92 -0.21 -12.91
C ILE A 182 -7.17 -0.58 -11.45
N ILE A 183 -6.68 0.24 -10.50
CA ILE A 183 -6.88 -0.02 -9.06
C ILE A 183 -8.38 -0.02 -8.73
N SER A 184 -9.15 0.94 -9.27
CA SER A 184 -10.60 1.04 -9.08
C SER A 184 -11.34 -0.19 -9.60
N GLN A 185 -10.94 -0.70 -10.76
CA GLN A 185 -11.49 -1.95 -11.30
C GLN A 185 -11.20 -3.14 -10.38
N ARG A 186 -9.99 -3.23 -9.79
CA ARG A 186 -9.64 -4.27 -8.83
C ARG A 186 -10.42 -4.14 -7.53
N PHE A 187 -10.60 -2.91 -7.06
CA PHE A 187 -11.41 -2.64 -5.86
C PHE A 187 -12.88 -3.04 -6.06
N ALA A 188 -13.43 -2.82 -7.24
CA ALA A 188 -14.79 -3.25 -7.58
C ALA A 188 -14.93 -4.79 -7.74
N GLN A 189 -13.84 -5.51 -8.00
CA GLN A 189 -13.80 -6.97 -8.10
C GLN A 189 -13.58 -7.66 -6.76
N TRP A 190 -12.99 -6.96 -5.82
CA TRP A 190 -12.78 -7.39 -4.44
C TRP A 190 -14.06 -7.41 -3.63
#